data_dda0ce7ac8b6dd5d36eb70ced9cb70c7
#
_entry.id   dda0ce7ac8b6dd5d36eb70ced9cb70c7
#
_cell.length_a   1.000
_cell.length_b   1.000
_cell.length_c   1.000
_cell.angle_alpha   90.00
_cell.angle_beta   90.00
_cell.angle_gamma   90.00
#
_symmetry.space_group_name_H-M   'P 1'
#
loop_
_entity.id
_entity.type
_entity.pdbx_description
1 polymer ?
#
loop_
_entity_poly.entity_id
_entity_poly.type
_entity_poly.pdbx_seq_one_letter_code
_entity_poly.pdbx_strand_id
1 'polypeptide(L)'
;MKSKSRQAPLALASLVLIACVSMVACAPKGASEMPSTGGDDAAAEVSVDWSYDSSCETCHTKEPASIDDASCLVSTHAAQGNTCQTCHADEAALKTAHEGATAEDAEKRATKLRSTTVDEATCLSCHGSLEVLAEKTASSTALTDSEGKTVNPHAMPENEDHAETNCVSCHSMHEGTPAVETASEYCESCHHANVYACHTCHD
;
A
#
# COMPACT_ATOMS: atom_id res chain seq x y z
N MET A 1 -43.73 -31.70 17.41
CA MET A 1 -44.20 -31.32 18.76
C MET A 1 -43.65 -29.97 19.12
N LYS A 2 -44.58 -29.00 19.32
CA LYS A 2 -44.58 -27.77 20.15
C LYS A 2 -43.30 -26.93 20.12
N SER A 3 -43.21 -25.83 19.36
CA SER A 3 -43.74 -24.50 19.69
C SER A 3 -43.30 -23.95 21.05
N LYS A 4 -42.48 -22.89 21.05
CA LYS A 4 -42.68 -21.73 21.90
C LYS A 4 -41.94 -20.49 21.41
N SER A 5 -42.73 -19.61 20.85
CA SER A 5 -42.55 -18.16 20.75
C SER A 5 -42.33 -17.54 22.14
N ARG A 6 -41.45 -16.55 22.26
CA ARG A 6 -41.64 -15.45 23.23
C ARG A 6 -41.12 -14.14 22.65
N GLN A 7 -42.05 -13.24 22.71
CA GLN A 7 -42.10 -11.86 22.29
C GLN A 7 -41.23 -10.94 23.16
N ALA A 8 -40.96 -9.78 22.56
CA ALA A 8 -40.33 -8.58 23.12
C ALA A 8 -41.07 -7.97 24.33
N PRO A 9 -40.49 -6.96 25.00
CA PRO A 9 -41.15 -5.66 24.93
C PRO A 9 -40.25 -4.46 24.62
N LEU A 10 -40.91 -3.48 24.03
CA LEU A 10 -40.57 -2.08 23.91
C LEU A 10 -40.53 -1.39 25.28
N ALA A 11 -39.67 -0.41 25.46
CA ALA A 11 -39.87 0.80 26.28
C ALA A 11 -38.72 1.77 25.93
N LEU A 12 -39.01 2.85 25.51
CA LEU A 12 -39.52 4.16 25.90
C LEU A 12 -38.45 5.25 25.80
N ALA A 13 -38.83 6.26 25.08
CA ALA A 13 -38.20 7.55 24.83
C ALA A 13 -37.85 8.31 26.13
N SER A 14 -36.77 9.10 26.01
CA SER A 14 -36.63 10.31 26.83
C SER A 14 -35.98 11.42 26.01
N LEU A 15 -36.82 12.35 25.63
CA LEU A 15 -36.51 13.68 25.14
C LEU A 15 -35.96 14.50 26.33
N VAL A 16 -34.79 15.07 26.20
CA VAL A 16 -34.33 16.17 27.06
C VAL A 16 -34.02 17.37 26.22
N LEU A 17 -34.93 18.30 26.23
CA LEU A 17 -34.82 19.67 25.75
C LEU A 17 -34.10 20.47 26.85
N ILE A 18 -32.98 21.08 26.56
CA ILE A 18 -32.40 22.11 27.42
C ILE A 18 -32.11 23.36 26.60
N ALA A 19 -32.69 24.43 27.14
CA ALA A 19 -32.89 25.74 26.60
C ALA A 19 -31.63 26.58 26.45
N CYS A 20 -31.71 27.49 25.46
CA CYS A 20 -30.85 28.64 25.25
C CYS A 20 -30.79 29.55 26.48
N VAL A 21 -29.59 29.95 26.88
CA VAL A 21 -29.40 31.17 27.70
C VAL A 21 -28.45 32.08 26.95
N SER A 22 -29.01 33.13 26.40
CA SER A 22 -28.31 34.27 25.82
C SER A 22 -27.81 35.15 26.94
N MET A 23 -26.48 35.30 27.07
CA MET A 23 -25.93 36.40 27.89
C MET A 23 -25.30 37.44 26.96
N VAL A 24 -26.01 38.55 26.90
CA VAL A 24 -25.51 39.84 26.42
C VAL A 24 -24.63 40.43 27.51
N ALA A 25 -23.37 40.65 27.28
CA ALA A 25 -22.51 41.42 28.14
C ALA A 25 -21.94 42.61 27.37
N CYS A 26 -22.20 43.78 27.91
CA CYS A 26 -21.83 45.12 27.41
C CYS A 26 -20.34 45.31 27.31
N ALA A 27 -19.93 45.96 26.24
CA ALA A 27 -18.58 46.48 26.03
C ALA A 27 -18.37 47.82 26.78
N PRO A 28 -17.19 48.09 27.34
CA PRO A 28 -16.71 49.45 27.53
C PRO A 28 -15.88 49.90 26.35
N LYS A 29 -16.23 51.12 25.89
CA LYS A 29 -15.55 51.87 24.87
C LYS A 29 -14.33 52.54 25.51
N GLY A 30 -13.16 52.41 24.89
CA GLY A 30 -11.97 53.14 25.31
C GLY A 30 -10.72 52.79 24.51
N ALA A 31 -10.54 53.53 23.42
CA ALA A 31 -9.28 54.08 22.84
C ALA A 31 -8.01 53.22 22.83
N SER A 32 -7.53 52.99 21.67
CA SER A 32 -6.27 53.35 21.05
C SER A 32 -6.02 52.42 19.86
N GLU A 33 -6.14 52.97 18.69
CA GLU A 33 -5.70 52.37 17.45
C GLU A 33 -4.17 52.18 17.50
N MET A 34 -3.73 50.94 17.55
CA MET A 34 -2.43 50.54 17.03
C MET A 34 -2.69 49.82 15.71
N PRO A 35 -1.91 50.09 14.66
CA PRO A 35 -2.05 49.36 13.41
C PRO A 35 -1.68 47.89 13.65
N SER A 36 -2.68 47.05 13.65
CA SER A 36 -2.50 45.63 13.54
C SER A 36 -1.95 45.37 12.13
N THR A 37 -0.65 45.23 12.03
CA THR A 37 -0.04 44.51 10.92
C THR A 37 -0.49 43.07 11.11
N GLY A 38 -1.58 42.71 10.44
CA GLY A 38 -1.96 41.34 10.22
C GLY A 38 -0.87 40.69 9.37
N GLY A 39 0.10 40.13 10.05
CA GLY A 39 0.92 39.09 9.46
C GLY A 39 0.07 37.85 9.46
N ASP A 40 -0.54 37.55 8.34
CA ASP A 40 -0.82 36.14 8.00
C ASP A 40 0.55 35.50 7.84
N ASP A 41 1.11 35.03 8.95
CA ASP A 41 2.13 33.98 8.93
C ASP A 41 1.44 32.68 8.46
N ALA A 42 1.09 32.67 7.18
CA ALA A 42 1.05 31.41 6.47
C ALA A 42 2.49 30.89 6.54
N ALA A 43 2.74 29.92 7.40
CA ALA A 43 3.99 29.20 7.43
C ALA A 43 4.27 28.80 5.98
N ALA A 44 5.30 29.38 5.38
CA ALA A 44 5.67 29.07 4.02
C ALA A 44 5.98 27.56 4.02
N GLU A 45 5.15 26.79 3.34
CA GLU A 45 5.39 25.37 3.15
C GLU A 45 6.77 25.25 2.49
N VAL A 46 7.71 24.64 3.21
CA VAL A 46 9.07 24.42 2.69
C VAL A 46 8.96 23.31 1.68
N SER A 47 8.95 23.66 0.39
CA SER A 47 9.00 22.68 -0.68
C SER A 47 10.33 21.93 -0.63
N VAL A 48 10.29 20.63 -0.86
CA VAL A 48 11.48 19.80 -1.00
C VAL A 48 12.01 19.96 -2.41
N ASP A 49 13.28 20.35 -2.54
CA ASP A 49 13.98 20.34 -3.84
C ASP A 49 14.41 18.90 -4.13
N TRP A 50 13.47 18.13 -4.71
CA TRP A 50 13.70 16.75 -5.08
C TRP A 50 14.52 16.64 -6.37
N SER A 51 15.50 15.76 -6.36
CA SER A 51 16.22 15.31 -7.54
C SER A 51 16.40 13.79 -7.51
N TYR A 52 16.67 13.18 -8.65
CA TYR A 52 16.91 11.73 -8.72
C TYR A 52 18.09 11.28 -7.87
N ASP A 53 19.06 12.15 -7.65
CA ASP A 53 20.25 11.92 -6.81
C ASP A 53 20.01 12.25 -5.33
N SER A 54 18.79 12.64 -4.94
CA SER A 54 18.47 12.90 -3.54
C SER A 54 18.58 11.64 -2.70
N SER A 55 19.00 11.78 -1.43
CA SER A 55 18.96 10.67 -0.49
C SER A 55 17.51 10.32 -0.14
N CYS A 56 17.04 9.19 -0.64
CA CYS A 56 15.68 8.70 -0.43
C CYS A 56 15.36 8.52 1.07
N GLU A 57 16.36 8.13 1.86
CA GLU A 57 16.26 7.84 3.30
C GLU A 57 15.92 9.08 4.12
N THR A 58 16.15 10.27 3.60
CA THR A 58 15.81 11.53 4.29
C THR A 58 14.30 11.67 4.51
N CYS A 59 13.50 11.16 3.57
CA CYS A 59 12.05 11.30 3.60
C CYS A 59 11.32 9.94 3.71
N HIS A 60 11.92 8.88 3.17
CA HIS A 60 11.39 7.53 3.26
C HIS A 60 12.05 6.81 4.44
N THR A 61 11.27 6.26 5.35
CA THR A 61 11.80 5.59 6.55
C THR A 61 11.46 4.10 6.59
N LYS A 62 10.33 3.70 6.05
CA LYS A 62 9.90 2.30 6.03
C LYS A 62 10.62 1.47 4.98
N GLU A 63 10.75 2.02 3.80
CA GLU A 63 11.42 1.36 2.69
C GLU A 63 12.91 1.12 3.01
N PRO A 64 13.69 2.10 3.49
CA PRO A 64 15.04 1.85 3.95
C PRO A 64 15.13 0.87 5.13
N ALA A 65 14.20 0.94 6.09
CA ALA A 65 14.21 0.01 7.23
C ALA A 65 14.01 -1.45 6.80
N SER A 66 13.29 -1.70 5.71
CA SER A 66 13.10 -3.04 5.17
C SER A 66 14.36 -3.65 4.55
N ILE A 67 15.38 -2.83 4.25
CA ILE A 67 16.68 -3.30 3.77
C ILE A 67 17.41 -4.11 4.86
N ASP A 68 17.23 -3.72 6.11
CA ASP A 68 17.83 -4.40 7.27
C ASP A 68 16.96 -5.56 7.78
N ASP A 69 15.77 -5.75 7.23
CA ASP A 69 14.86 -6.84 7.59
C ASP A 69 15.06 -8.03 6.65
N ALA A 70 15.69 -9.09 7.16
CA ALA A 70 15.98 -10.30 6.39
C ALA A 70 14.72 -11.04 5.88
N SER A 71 13.52 -10.72 6.37
CA SER A 71 12.27 -11.25 5.86
C SER A 71 11.82 -10.56 4.56
N CYS A 72 12.34 -9.35 4.29
CA CYS A 72 12.02 -8.57 3.09
C CYS A 72 12.93 -8.95 1.92
N LEU A 73 12.35 -9.09 0.72
CA LEU A 73 13.12 -9.44 -0.49
C LEU A 73 14.16 -8.37 -0.85
N VAL A 74 13.88 -7.10 -0.57
CA VAL A 74 14.83 -6.01 -0.79
C VAL A 74 16.13 -6.19 -0.03
N SER A 75 16.12 -6.81 1.15
CA SER A 75 17.32 -7.11 1.95
C SER A 75 18.31 -7.98 1.17
N THR A 76 17.80 -9.02 0.49
CA THR A 76 18.61 -9.89 -0.37
C THR A 76 19.20 -9.13 -1.56
N HIS A 77 18.43 -8.24 -2.17
CA HIS A 77 18.91 -7.43 -3.31
C HIS A 77 19.95 -6.40 -2.87
N ALA A 78 19.74 -5.73 -1.74
CA ALA A 78 20.70 -4.79 -1.18
C ALA A 78 22.02 -5.46 -0.81
N ALA A 79 22.00 -6.68 -0.28
CA ALA A 79 23.21 -7.47 -0.01
C ALA A 79 24.03 -7.78 -1.28
N GLN A 80 23.41 -7.71 -2.45
CA GLN A 80 24.05 -7.86 -3.76
C GLN A 80 24.52 -6.52 -4.36
N GLY A 81 24.37 -5.41 -3.61
CA GLY A 81 24.79 -4.08 -4.04
C GLY A 81 23.75 -3.30 -4.83
N ASN A 82 22.49 -3.77 -4.88
CA ASN A 82 21.41 -3.00 -5.49
C ASN A 82 21.01 -1.81 -4.60
N THR A 83 20.68 -0.70 -5.24
CA THR A 83 20.23 0.55 -4.60
C THR A 83 18.75 0.79 -4.89
N CYS A 84 18.17 1.82 -4.28
CA CYS A 84 16.80 2.23 -4.58
C CYS A 84 16.58 2.44 -6.08
N GLN A 85 17.49 3.14 -6.74
CA GLN A 85 17.43 3.45 -8.17
C GLN A 85 17.61 2.21 -9.07
N THR A 86 18.13 1.10 -8.56
CA THR A 86 18.22 -0.14 -9.36
C THR A 86 16.82 -0.64 -9.76
N CYS A 87 15.85 -0.50 -8.86
CA CYS A 87 14.47 -0.90 -9.10
C CYS A 87 13.60 0.30 -9.49
N HIS A 88 13.76 1.44 -8.82
CA HIS A 88 13.04 2.68 -9.10
C HIS A 88 13.80 3.51 -10.16
N ALA A 89 13.88 2.98 -11.38
CA ALA A 89 14.69 3.53 -12.45
C ALA A 89 14.00 4.62 -13.30
N ASP A 90 12.67 4.75 -13.20
CA ASP A 90 11.91 5.76 -13.95
C ASP A 90 12.01 7.13 -13.27
N GLU A 91 13.05 7.89 -13.62
CA GLU A 91 13.27 9.24 -13.11
C GLU A 91 12.10 10.18 -13.39
N ALA A 92 11.46 10.07 -14.56
CA ALA A 92 10.35 10.94 -14.93
C ALA A 92 9.11 10.67 -14.08
N ALA A 93 8.78 9.40 -13.86
CA ALA A 93 7.69 9.01 -12.98
C ALA A 93 7.97 9.41 -11.53
N LEU A 94 9.20 9.22 -11.05
CA LEU A 94 9.60 9.64 -9.71
C LEU A 94 9.51 11.16 -9.54
N LYS A 95 9.99 11.93 -10.51
CA LYS A 95 9.87 13.38 -10.50
C LYS A 95 8.41 13.81 -10.38
N THR A 96 7.54 13.24 -11.20
CA THR A 96 6.10 13.53 -11.15
C THR A 96 5.49 13.16 -9.80
N ALA A 97 5.89 12.02 -9.22
CA ALA A 97 5.41 11.59 -7.91
C ALA A 97 5.83 12.50 -6.74
N HIS A 98 6.93 13.26 -6.93
CA HIS A 98 7.47 14.19 -5.93
C HIS A 98 7.15 15.66 -6.21
N GLU A 99 6.39 15.96 -7.28
CA GLU A 99 5.95 17.35 -7.54
C GLU A 99 5.14 17.87 -6.35
N GLY A 100 5.55 19.04 -5.84
CA GLY A 100 4.89 19.69 -4.70
C GLY A 100 5.07 18.98 -3.37
N ALA A 101 6.00 18.02 -3.25
CA ALA A 101 6.31 17.38 -1.98
C ALA A 101 6.87 18.39 -0.97
N THR A 102 6.43 18.30 0.27
CA THR A 102 6.86 19.16 1.37
C THR A 102 7.53 18.35 2.48
N ALA A 103 8.27 19.02 3.36
CA ALA A 103 8.86 18.39 4.54
C ALA A 103 7.78 17.77 5.46
N GLU A 104 6.60 18.41 5.55
CA GLU A 104 5.47 17.89 6.32
C GLU A 104 4.91 16.59 5.72
N ASP A 105 4.90 16.49 4.39
CA ASP A 105 4.49 15.24 3.71
C ASP A 105 5.46 14.10 4.00
N ALA A 106 6.75 14.37 4.11
CA ALA A 106 7.74 13.38 4.47
C ALA A 106 7.46 12.79 5.86
N GLU A 107 7.16 13.61 6.85
CA GLU A 107 6.80 13.16 8.19
C GLU A 107 5.52 12.29 8.21
N LYS A 108 4.52 12.66 7.42
CA LYS A 108 3.24 11.91 7.31
C LYS A 108 3.39 10.58 6.59
N ARG A 109 4.29 10.48 5.63
CA ARG A 109 4.45 9.28 4.78
C ARG A 109 5.23 8.17 5.44
N ALA A 110 6.01 8.46 6.44
CA ALA A 110 6.86 7.50 7.15
C ALA A 110 6.10 6.31 7.78
N THR A 111 4.77 6.28 7.73
CA THR A 111 3.95 5.28 8.43
C THR A 111 3.37 4.18 7.55
N LYS A 112 3.39 4.31 6.22
CA LYS A 112 2.80 3.32 5.30
C LYS A 112 3.63 3.17 4.04
N LEU A 113 3.89 1.93 3.67
CA LEU A 113 4.32 1.60 2.32
C LEU A 113 3.21 1.96 1.33
N ARG A 114 3.58 2.47 0.16
CA ARG A 114 2.67 2.69 -0.95
C ARG A 114 3.03 1.75 -2.09
N SER A 115 2.04 1.19 -2.73
CA SER A 115 2.25 0.42 -3.94
C SER A 115 2.81 1.34 -5.03
N THR A 116 3.94 0.97 -5.57
CA THR A 116 4.57 1.64 -6.72
C THR A 116 4.85 0.56 -7.75
N THR A 117 4.42 0.79 -8.98
CA THR A 117 4.70 -0.14 -10.07
C THR A 117 6.17 0.01 -10.49
N VAL A 118 6.89 -1.10 -10.47
CA VAL A 118 8.22 -1.23 -11.08
C VAL A 118 8.03 -1.98 -12.39
N ASP A 119 8.65 -1.50 -13.45
CA ASP A 119 8.57 -2.14 -14.76
C ASP A 119 9.12 -3.57 -14.68
N GLU A 120 8.37 -4.53 -15.21
CA GLU A 120 8.75 -5.93 -15.24
C GLU A 120 10.13 -6.14 -15.92
N ALA A 121 10.42 -5.37 -16.96
CA ALA A 121 11.72 -5.41 -17.63
C ALA A 121 12.89 -5.15 -16.69
N THR A 122 12.70 -4.36 -15.63
CA THR A 122 13.70 -4.13 -14.58
C THR A 122 14.06 -5.43 -13.88
N CYS A 123 13.06 -6.21 -13.49
CA CYS A 123 13.26 -7.50 -12.82
C CYS A 123 13.90 -8.52 -13.79
N LEU A 124 13.36 -8.61 -14.99
CA LEU A 124 13.80 -9.57 -16.02
C LEU A 124 15.22 -9.30 -16.51
N SER A 125 15.72 -8.08 -16.40
CA SER A 125 17.10 -7.74 -16.78
C SER A 125 18.16 -8.55 -16.03
N CYS A 126 17.85 -9.00 -14.81
CA CYS A 126 18.71 -9.83 -13.98
C CYS A 126 18.20 -11.27 -13.83
N HIS A 127 16.87 -11.44 -13.72
CA HIS A 127 16.25 -12.74 -13.48
C HIS A 127 16.06 -13.59 -14.75
N GLY A 128 16.17 -12.98 -15.92
CA GLY A 128 15.92 -13.62 -17.22
C GLY A 128 14.44 -13.56 -17.62
N SER A 129 14.06 -14.24 -18.67
CA SER A 129 12.68 -14.24 -19.17
C SER A 129 11.73 -15.07 -18.28
N LEU A 130 10.43 -14.91 -18.47
CA LEU A 130 9.41 -15.70 -17.79
C LEU A 130 9.58 -17.20 -18.06
N GLU A 131 10.01 -17.59 -19.27
CA GLU A 131 10.28 -19.00 -19.60
C GLU A 131 11.45 -19.54 -18.75
N VAL A 132 12.50 -18.76 -18.55
CA VAL A 132 13.64 -19.14 -17.70
C VAL A 132 13.18 -19.28 -16.24
N LEU A 133 12.33 -18.39 -15.76
CA LEU A 133 11.75 -18.48 -14.42
C LEU A 133 10.82 -19.68 -14.29
N ALA A 134 9.98 -19.93 -15.29
CA ALA A 134 9.10 -21.09 -15.34
C ALA A 134 9.88 -22.41 -15.27
N GLU A 135 11.00 -22.52 -15.99
CA GLU A 135 11.88 -23.68 -15.93
C GLU A 135 12.53 -23.84 -14.55
N LYS A 136 13.06 -22.75 -13.96
CA LYS A 136 13.69 -22.76 -12.64
C LYS A 136 12.72 -23.18 -11.54
N THR A 137 11.44 -22.87 -11.69
CA THR A 137 10.38 -23.14 -10.69
C THR A 137 9.50 -24.33 -11.04
N ALA A 138 9.79 -25.06 -12.12
CA ALA A 138 8.98 -26.17 -12.63
C ALA A 138 8.74 -27.29 -11.61
N SER A 139 9.68 -27.50 -10.69
CA SER A 139 9.55 -28.51 -9.63
C SER A 139 9.03 -27.96 -8.31
N SER A 140 8.67 -26.69 -8.25
CA SER A 140 8.13 -26.09 -7.03
C SER A 140 6.74 -26.63 -6.73
N THR A 141 6.52 -27.00 -5.48
CA THR A 141 5.21 -27.39 -4.94
C THR A 141 4.65 -26.35 -3.97
N ALA A 142 5.25 -25.15 -3.96
CA ALA A 142 4.88 -24.09 -3.02
C ALA A 142 3.42 -23.63 -3.18
N LEU A 143 2.91 -23.62 -4.42
CA LEU A 143 1.51 -23.32 -4.72
C LEU A 143 0.78 -24.64 -5.08
N THR A 144 0.49 -25.41 -4.05
CA THR A 144 -0.32 -26.62 -4.17
C THR A 144 -1.59 -26.45 -3.36
N ASP A 145 -2.75 -26.63 -4.00
CA ASP A 145 -4.06 -26.48 -3.37
C ASP A 145 -4.45 -27.69 -2.47
N SER A 146 -5.61 -27.60 -1.85
CA SER A 146 -6.14 -28.64 -0.97
C SER A 146 -6.46 -29.95 -1.69
N GLU A 147 -6.59 -29.94 -3.01
CA GLU A 147 -6.85 -31.13 -3.84
C GLU A 147 -5.56 -31.71 -4.43
N GLY A 148 -4.41 -31.12 -4.10
CA GLY A 148 -3.10 -31.59 -4.56
C GLY A 148 -2.71 -31.09 -5.95
N LYS A 149 -3.44 -30.11 -6.51
CA LYS A 149 -3.07 -29.48 -7.79
C LYS A 149 -2.02 -28.42 -7.55
N THR A 150 -0.90 -28.56 -8.22
CA THR A 150 0.20 -27.58 -8.19
C THR A 150 0.15 -26.71 -9.43
N VAL A 151 0.36 -25.40 -9.25
CA VAL A 151 0.51 -24.44 -10.35
C VAL A 151 1.85 -23.74 -10.26
N ASN A 152 2.37 -23.34 -11.42
CA ASN A 152 3.57 -22.52 -11.53
C ASN A 152 3.15 -21.13 -12.01
N PRO A 153 3.19 -20.08 -11.16
CA PRO A 153 2.77 -18.74 -11.55
C PRO A 153 3.64 -18.12 -12.64
N HIS A 154 4.90 -18.58 -12.79
CA HIS A 154 5.76 -18.11 -13.88
C HIS A 154 5.43 -18.78 -15.24
N ALA A 155 4.55 -19.76 -15.26
CA ALA A 155 4.05 -20.45 -16.45
C ALA A 155 2.54 -20.26 -16.62
N MET A 156 2.00 -19.13 -16.17
CA MET A 156 0.58 -18.81 -16.34
C MET A 156 0.22 -18.75 -17.83
N PRO A 157 -1.01 -19.17 -18.20
CA PRO A 157 -1.50 -19.00 -19.56
C PRO A 157 -1.57 -17.52 -19.93
N GLU A 158 -1.10 -17.19 -21.11
CA GLU A 158 -1.26 -15.87 -21.69
C GLU A 158 -2.73 -15.65 -22.09
N ASN A 159 -3.41 -14.72 -21.43
CA ASN A 159 -4.75 -14.28 -21.75
C ASN A 159 -4.99 -12.86 -21.21
N GLU A 160 -6.11 -12.25 -21.60
CA GLU A 160 -6.44 -10.88 -21.19
C GLU A 160 -6.59 -10.73 -19.68
N ASP A 161 -7.07 -11.76 -18.97
CA ASP A 161 -7.28 -11.71 -17.52
C ASP A 161 -5.97 -11.73 -16.73
N HIS A 162 -4.92 -12.34 -17.30
CA HIS A 162 -3.58 -12.38 -16.68
C HIS A 162 -2.63 -11.27 -17.17
N ALA A 163 -3.05 -10.47 -18.16
CA ALA A 163 -2.20 -9.45 -18.75
C ALA A 163 -1.76 -8.34 -17.78
N GLU A 164 -2.52 -8.13 -16.71
CA GLU A 164 -2.21 -7.13 -15.66
C GLU A 164 -1.34 -7.70 -14.53
N THR A 165 -1.10 -9.01 -14.52
CA THR A 165 -0.25 -9.66 -13.52
C THR A 165 1.21 -9.33 -13.80
N ASN A 166 1.91 -8.83 -12.79
CA ASN A 166 3.32 -8.52 -12.88
C ASN A 166 4.08 -9.09 -11.67
N CYS A 167 5.41 -8.93 -11.65
CA CYS A 167 6.25 -9.49 -10.61
C CYS A 167 5.85 -9.03 -9.21
N VAL A 168 5.52 -7.75 -9.04
CA VAL A 168 5.16 -7.18 -7.73
C VAL A 168 3.75 -7.53 -7.27
N SER A 169 2.94 -8.16 -8.12
CA SER A 169 1.65 -8.72 -7.70
C SER A 169 1.82 -9.85 -6.68
N CYS A 170 2.97 -10.54 -6.72
CA CYS A 170 3.28 -11.66 -5.82
C CYS A 170 4.55 -11.44 -4.99
N HIS A 171 5.52 -10.69 -5.52
CA HIS A 171 6.81 -10.44 -4.87
C HIS A 171 6.84 -9.06 -4.22
N SER A 172 6.40 -8.97 -2.96
CA SER A 172 6.54 -7.74 -2.17
C SER A 172 7.99 -7.52 -1.78
N MET A 173 8.59 -6.39 -2.19
CA MET A 173 10.00 -6.10 -1.92
C MET A 173 10.22 -5.61 -0.49
N HIS A 174 9.32 -4.76 0.02
CA HIS A 174 9.49 -4.03 1.28
C HIS A 174 8.63 -4.57 2.43
N GLU A 175 7.98 -5.70 2.24
CA GLU A 175 7.18 -6.38 3.25
C GLU A 175 7.70 -7.81 3.43
N GLY A 176 7.69 -8.29 4.67
CA GLY A 176 8.17 -9.63 5.01
C GLY A 176 7.18 -10.76 4.70
N THR A 177 6.10 -10.48 3.98
CA THR A 177 5.13 -11.49 3.58
C THR A 177 5.74 -12.43 2.53
N PRO A 178 5.73 -13.74 2.76
CA PRO A 178 6.26 -14.69 1.79
C PRO A 178 5.54 -14.61 0.44
N ALA A 179 6.29 -14.70 -0.67
CA ALA A 179 5.71 -14.63 -2.02
C ALA A 179 4.64 -15.70 -2.28
N VAL A 180 4.69 -16.85 -1.62
CA VAL A 180 3.67 -17.89 -1.73
C VAL A 180 2.33 -17.46 -1.13
N GLU A 181 2.36 -16.72 -0.03
CA GLU A 181 1.17 -16.20 0.63
C GLU A 181 0.55 -15.08 -0.22
N THR A 182 1.36 -14.12 -0.65
CA THR A 182 0.92 -13.03 -1.53
C THR A 182 0.38 -13.55 -2.87
N ALA A 183 1.02 -14.57 -3.45
CA ALA A 183 0.56 -15.20 -4.67
C ALA A 183 -0.80 -15.89 -4.50
N SER A 184 -1.01 -16.60 -3.39
CA SER A 184 -2.30 -17.22 -3.09
C SER A 184 -3.41 -16.17 -2.98
N GLU A 185 -3.17 -15.11 -2.19
CA GLU A 185 -4.12 -14.01 -2.02
C GLU A 185 -4.41 -13.29 -3.35
N TYR A 186 -3.38 -13.06 -4.16
CA TYR A 186 -3.54 -12.45 -5.47
C TYR A 186 -4.40 -13.30 -6.40
N CYS A 187 -4.13 -14.59 -6.48
CA CYS A 187 -4.94 -15.51 -7.28
C CYS A 187 -6.40 -15.51 -6.80
N GLU A 188 -6.63 -15.56 -5.49
CA GLU A 188 -7.97 -15.58 -4.88
C GLU A 188 -8.74 -14.26 -5.10
N SER A 189 -8.07 -13.18 -5.46
CA SER A 189 -8.75 -11.92 -5.78
C SER A 189 -9.63 -12.01 -7.04
N CYS A 190 -9.30 -12.89 -7.98
CA CYS A 190 -10.07 -13.13 -9.20
C CYS A 190 -10.65 -14.55 -9.22
N HIS A 191 -9.89 -15.54 -8.77
CA HIS A 191 -10.35 -16.91 -8.62
C HIS A 191 -10.91 -17.09 -7.22
N HIS A 192 -12.19 -17.27 -7.06
CA HIS A 192 -12.82 -17.48 -5.75
C HIS A 192 -12.30 -18.77 -5.11
N ALA A 193 -12.38 -18.87 -3.81
CA ALA A 193 -11.83 -19.88 -2.94
C ALA A 193 -11.41 -21.22 -3.61
N ASN A 194 -10.19 -21.68 -3.32
CA ASN A 194 -9.54 -22.85 -3.96
C ASN A 194 -9.17 -22.59 -5.42
N VAL A 195 -8.37 -21.60 -5.63
CA VAL A 195 -7.90 -21.05 -6.91
C VAL A 195 -7.49 -22.10 -7.92
N TYR A 196 -6.86 -23.14 -7.46
CA TYR A 196 -6.34 -24.19 -8.31
C TYR A 196 -7.41 -25.23 -8.62
N ALA A 197 -8.41 -25.36 -7.78
CA ALA A 197 -9.58 -26.18 -7.97
C ALA A 197 -10.73 -25.34 -8.56
N CYS A 198 -10.56 -24.85 -9.77
CA CYS A 198 -11.52 -24.00 -10.50
C CYS A 198 -12.84 -24.68 -10.86
N HIS A 199 -13.30 -25.66 -10.14
CA HIS A 199 -14.57 -26.34 -10.40
C HIS A 199 -15.48 -26.39 -9.18
N THR A 200 -15.14 -25.62 -8.12
CA THR A 200 -15.90 -25.70 -6.87
C THR A 200 -17.24 -24.94 -6.93
N CYS A 201 -17.40 -24.01 -7.87
CA CYS A 201 -18.61 -23.18 -7.97
C CYS A 201 -19.35 -23.31 -9.28
N HIS A 202 -18.75 -23.90 -10.31
CA HIS A 202 -19.32 -24.02 -11.66
C HIS A 202 -19.04 -25.43 -12.19
N ASP A 203 -19.96 -26.35 -11.97
CA ASP A 203 -20.03 -27.65 -12.64
C ASP A 203 -20.63 -27.49 -14.05
#